data_7589851565663bebec5cba3b090f26a4
#
_entry.id   7589851565663bebec5cba3b090f26a4
#
_cell.length_a   1.000
_cell.length_b   1.000
_cell.length_c   1.000
_cell.angle_alpha   90.00
_cell.angle_beta   90.00
_cell.angle_gamma   90.00
#
_symmetry.space_group_name_H-M   'P 1'
#
loop_
_entity.id
_entity.type
_entity.pdbx_description
1 polymer ?
#
loop_
_entity_poly.entity_id
_entity_poly.type
_entity_poly.pdbx_seq_one_letter_code
_entity_poly.pdbx_strand_id
1 'polypeptide(L)'
;MIIVFKQNATVEEKTKLKNQLESKGFQIHASDGVNASLFGVVGDTSALDINLLRVVEGVEKVMRVQEPFKRANRMFHPEDSIIDVAGRKFGGKKLQVIAGPCSVETQEQVTEIAKDVKAAGATLMRGGAFKPRTSPYSFQGLKEKGLDFLTNARAATGLPIVTEIMSPYMVERFVEDVDLIQVGARNMQNFDLLKELGKTNKPILLKRGLAATIEEWLMAAEYIMSEGNENVILCERGIRTFETYTRNTLDVSAIPAVKRLSHLPVVVDPSHAAGMWWMVEPLAKAAVAVGADGLIIEVHNDPEAAWCDGAQSLKPDRFAKLMGDLRGIANIVGREL
;
A
#
# COMPACT_ATOMS: atom_id res chain seq x y z
N MET A 1 14.07 20.64 10.56
CA MET A 1 15.31 19.84 10.32
C MET A 1 16.38 20.30 11.30
N ILE A 2 17.26 19.42 11.76
CA ILE A 2 18.41 19.75 12.62
C ILE A 2 19.69 19.41 11.87
N ILE A 3 20.62 20.38 11.80
CA ILE A 3 21.97 20.19 11.25
C ILE A 3 22.93 20.31 12.41
N VAL A 4 23.75 19.30 12.66
CA VAL A 4 24.78 19.26 13.69
C VAL A 4 26.14 19.47 13.01
N PHE A 5 26.97 20.34 13.58
CA PHE A 5 28.28 20.65 13.06
C PHE A 5 29.38 19.87 13.79
N LYS A 6 30.44 19.55 13.06
CA LYS A 6 31.66 19.00 13.62
C LYS A 6 32.26 19.97 14.66
N GLN A 7 32.96 19.46 15.67
CA GLN A 7 33.58 20.32 16.71
C GLN A 7 34.58 21.34 16.16
N ASN A 8 35.23 20.99 15.04
CA ASN A 8 36.20 21.85 14.36
C ASN A 8 35.58 22.70 13.24
N ALA A 9 34.26 22.71 13.08
CA ALA A 9 33.62 23.53 12.07
C ALA A 9 33.83 25.04 12.34
N THR A 10 34.30 25.73 11.33
CA THR A 10 34.62 27.17 11.43
C THR A 10 33.35 28.01 11.40
N VAL A 11 33.47 29.24 11.92
CA VAL A 11 32.38 30.24 11.87
C VAL A 11 32.02 30.58 10.42
N GLU A 12 33.01 30.56 9.53
CA GLU A 12 32.80 30.87 8.10
C GLU A 12 31.98 29.80 7.41
N GLU A 13 32.26 28.51 7.64
CA GLU A 13 31.47 27.38 7.12
C GLU A 13 30.02 27.43 7.59
N LYS A 14 29.79 27.66 8.88
CA LYS A 14 28.45 27.81 9.46
C LYS A 14 27.71 28.99 8.85
N THR A 15 28.37 30.15 8.74
CA THR A 15 27.75 31.36 8.17
C THR A 15 27.39 31.18 6.69
N LYS A 16 28.26 30.54 5.92
CA LYS A 16 28.00 30.22 4.52
C LYS A 16 26.74 29.34 4.36
N LEU A 17 26.65 28.25 5.13
CA LEU A 17 25.47 27.36 5.07
C LEU A 17 24.21 28.09 5.56
N LYS A 18 24.30 28.90 6.62
CA LYS A 18 23.18 29.70 7.11
C LYS A 18 22.63 30.61 6.02
N ASN A 19 23.49 31.42 5.40
CA ASN A 19 23.10 32.35 4.35
C ASN A 19 22.48 31.62 3.14
N GLN A 20 23.03 30.45 2.79
CA GLN A 20 22.48 29.59 1.71
C GLN A 20 21.08 29.09 2.02
N LEU A 21 20.80 28.71 3.27
CA LEU A 21 19.46 28.23 3.66
C LEU A 21 18.48 29.40 3.79
N GLU A 22 18.89 30.52 4.35
CA GLU A 22 18.07 31.73 4.47
C GLU A 22 17.71 32.32 3.10
N SER A 23 18.61 32.28 2.11
CA SER A 23 18.33 32.70 0.73
C SER A 23 17.27 31.82 0.03
N LYS A 24 17.06 30.59 0.52
CA LYS A 24 15.99 29.67 0.08
C LYS A 24 14.69 29.84 0.87
N GLY A 25 14.60 30.83 1.76
CA GLY A 25 13.40 31.16 2.53
C GLY A 25 13.25 30.39 3.84
N PHE A 26 14.29 29.70 4.32
CA PHE A 26 14.26 29.03 5.63
C PHE A 26 14.65 29.99 6.76
N GLN A 27 14.03 29.81 7.93
CA GLN A 27 14.50 30.46 9.17
C GLN A 27 15.48 29.54 9.87
N ILE A 28 16.58 30.11 10.37
CA ILE A 28 17.64 29.35 11.04
C ILE A 28 17.73 29.77 12.50
N HIS A 29 17.51 28.81 13.39
CA HIS A 29 17.81 28.95 14.83
C HIS A 29 19.15 28.30 15.11
N ALA A 30 20.19 29.13 15.32
CA ALA A 30 21.50 28.66 15.70
C ALA A 30 21.57 28.44 17.21
N SER A 31 22.19 27.33 17.63
CA SER A 31 22.48 27.02 19.02
C SER A 31 23.91 26.53 19.12
N ASP A 32 24.76 27.27 19.85
CA ASP A 32 26.13 26.89 20.12
C ASP A 32 26.25 26.44 21.59
N GLY A 33 26.33 25.11 21.78
CA GLY A 33 26.53 24.47 23.07
C GLY A 33 27.99 24.11 23.30
N VAL A 34 28.31 23.74 24.54
CA VAL A 34 29.70 23.38 24.94
C VAL A 34 30.23 22.17 24.14
N ASN A 35 29.37 21.21 23.80
CA ASN A 35 29.75 19.95 23.14
C ASN A 35 29.31 19.84 21.67
N ALA A 36 28.41 20.70 21.21
CA ALA A 36 27.92 20.67 19.84
C ALA A 36 27.35 22.03 19.43
N SER A 37 27.57 22.40 18.18
CA SER A 37 26.89 23.51 17.52
C SER A 37 25.86 22.94 16.55
N LEU A 38 24.65 23.51 16.51
CA LEU A 38 23.59 23.03 15.65
C LEU A 38 22.74 24.18 15.06
N PHE A 39 22.16 23.91 13.88
CA PHE A 39 21.11 24.73 13.30
C PHE A 39 19.77 23.98 13.35
N GLY A 40 18.76 24.66 13.93
CA GLY A 40 17.36 24.31 13.73
C GLY A 40 16.85 25.00 12.48
N VAL A 41 16.61 24.27 11.40
CA VAL A 41 16.06 24.79 10.14
C VAL A 41 14.54 24.72 10.23
N VAL A 42 13.88 25.88 10.21
CA VAL A 42 12.43 26.05 10.32
C VAL A 42 11.87 26.46 8.95
N GLY A 43 10.79 25.81 8.54
CA GLY A 43 10.14 25.98 7.25
C GLY A 43 9.84 24.61 6.62
N ASP A 44 9.37 24.61 5.37
CA ASP A 44 9.14 23.38 4.63
C ASP A 44 10.43 22.75 4.14
N THR A 45 11.05 21.95 4.98
CA THR A 45 12.33 21.29 4.68
C THR A 45 12.19 20.02 3.80
N SER A 46 11.00 19.70 3.29
CA SER A 46 10.79 18.51 2.44
C SER A 46 11.58 18.57 1.13
N ALA A 47 11.73 19.75 0.56
CA ALA A 47 12.51 20.01 -0.66
C ALA A 47 14.04 19.99 -0.45
N LEU A 48 14.52 19.94 0.79
CA LEU A 48 15.95 19.88 1.07
C LEU A 48 16.47 18.44 0.99
N ASP A 49 17.45 18.22 0.13
CA ASP A 49 18.15 16.94 0.06
C ASP A 49 19.12 16.79 1.25
N ILE A 50 18.82 15.81 2.12
CA ILE A 50 19.67 15.49 3.29
C ILE A 50 21.07 15.08 2.86
N ASN A 51 21.21 14.35 1.75
CA ASN A 51 22.50 13.84 1.30
C ASN A 51 23.40 14.99 0.83
N LEU A 52 22.83 15.98 0.15
CA LEU A 52 23.57 17.20 -0.22
C LEU A 52 24.00 18.01 1.01
N LEU A 53 23.15 18.07 2.03
CA LEU A 53 23.52 18.77 3.28
C LEU A 53 24.58 18.01 4.09
N ARG A 54 24.59 16.68 4.06
CA ARG A 54 25.59 15.85 4.75
C ARG A 54 27.00 15.99 4.19
N VAL A 55 27.15 16.36 2.92
CA VAL A 55 28.47 16.55 2.29
C VAL A 55 28.98 17.98 2.37
N VAL A 56 28.19 18.89 2.97
CA VAL A 56 28.64 20.28 3.21
C VAL A 56 29.76 20.25 4.24
N GLU A 57 30.83 20.99 3.96
CA GLU A 57 31.98 21.12 4.83
C GLU A 57 31.57 21.66 6.21
N GLY A 58 32.14 21.09 7.27
CA GLY A 58 31.77 21.42 8.66
C GLY A 58 30.52 20.69 9.19
N VAL A 59 29.69 20.09 8.35
CA VAL A 59 28.52 19.32 8.81
C VAL A 59 28.93 17.92 9.27
N GLU A 60 28.46 17.51 10.46
CA GLU A 60 28.65 16.19 11.03
C GLU A 60 27.42 15.30 10.76
N LYS A 61 26.23 15.83 11.03
CA LYS A 61 24.98 15.08 10.95
C LYS A 61 23.81 15.98 10.56
N VAL A 62 22.90 15.43 9.73
CA VAL A 62 21.64 16.07 9.40
C VAL A 62 20.50 15.12 9.79
N MET A 63 19.51 15.64 10.52
CA MET A 63 18.35 14.89 11.00
C MET A 63 17.05 15.61 10.61
N ARG A 64 16.10 14.90 10.02
CA ARG A 64 14.73 15.40 9.92
C ARG A 64 14.05 15.25 11.28
N VAL A 65 13.30 16.27 11.67
CA VAL A 65 12.45 16.24 12.89
C VAL A 65 11.04 15.81 12.51
N GLN A 66 10.67 15.98 11.25
CA GLN A 66 9.37 15.61 10.70
C GLN A 66 9.56 14.56 9.60
N GLU A 67 8.53 13.72 9.42
CA GLU A 67 8.49 12.76 8.33
C GLU A 67 8.51 13.47 6.96
N PRO A 68 9.10 12.85 5.91
CA PRO A 68 9.23 13.48 4.60
C PRO A 68 7.90 13.56 3.83
N PHE A 69 6.88 12.77 4.21
CA PHE A 69 5.53 12.81 3.64
C PHE A 69 4.63 13.74 4.47
N LYS A 70 3.72 14.45 3.82
CA LYS A 70 2.83 15.45 4.43
C LYS A 70 1.37 15.05 4.36
N ARG A 71 0.85 14.84 3.14
CA ARG A 71 -0.57 14.49 2.93
C ARG A 71 -0.91 13.15 3.56
N ALA A 72 -0.03 12.17 3.45
CA ALA A 72 -0.16 10.87 4.09
C ALA A 72 0.15 10.88 5.60
N ASN A 73 0.59 12.00 6.18
CA ASN A 73 1.05 12.07 7.56
C ASN A 73 -0.08 12.40 8.54
N ARG A 74 -0.22 11.58 9.58
CA ARG A 74 -1.20 11.78 10.65
C ARG A 74 -1.10 13.13 11.36
N MET A 75 0.07 13.75 11.42
CA MET A 75 0.23 15.08 12.01
C MET A 75 -0.54 16.17 11.24
N PHE A 76 -0.70 16.00 9.93
CA PHE A 76 -1.46 16.93 9.08
C PHE A 76 -2.93 16.53 8.92
N HIS A 77 -3.24 15.25 9.13
CA HIS A 77 -4.59 14.71 9.10
C HIS A 77 -4.78 13.76 10.30
N PRO A 78 -5.14 14.28 11.50
CA PRO A 78 -5.20 13.49 12.75
C PRO A 78 -6.24 12.37 12.76
N GLU A 79 -7.37 12.58 12.08
CA GLU A 79 -8.48 11.64 11.99
C GLU A 79 -8.16 10.51 11.01
N ASP A 80 -8.67 9.30 11.26
CA ASP A 80 -8.56 8.20 10.30
C ASP A 80 -9.33 8.51 9.02
N SER A 81 -8.71 8.30 7.87
CA SER A 81 -9.40 8.42 6.58
C SER A 81 -10.35 7.27 6.35
N ILE A 82 -11.54 7.60 5.85
CA ILE A 82 -12.54 6.64 5.41
C ILE A 82 -12.68 6.73 3.90
N ILE A 83 -12.19 5.71 3.19
CA ILE A 83 -12.21 5.64 1.74
C ILE A 83 -13.42 4.84 1.28
N ASP A 84 -14.29 5.46 0.49
CA ASP A 84 -15.45 4.80 -0.09
C ASP A 84 -15.12 4.16 -1.44
N VAL A 85 -15.37 2.88 -1.57
CA VAL A 85 -15.24 2.10 -2.81
C VAL A 85 -16.61 1.54 -3.17
N ALA A 86 -17.35 2.21 -4.01
CA ALA A 86 -18.70 1.79 -4.43
C ALA A 86 -19.59 1.41 -3.22
N GLY A 87 -19.63 2.25 -2.19
CA GLY A 87 -20.40 2.05 -0.96
C GLY A 87 -19.73 1.14 0.07
N ARG A 88 -18.51 0.70 -0.15
CA ARG A 88 -17.69 -0.11 0.80
C ARG A 88 -16.63 0.79 1.44
N LYS A 89 -16.77 1.07 2.73
CA LYS A 89 -15.92 2.03 3.46
C LYS A 89 -14.72 1.31 4.10
N PHE A 90 -13.51 1.63 3.63
CA PHE A 90 -12.24 1.21 4.25
C PHE A 90 -11.82 2.26 5.29
N GLY A 91 -11.27 1.82 6.43
CA GLY A 91 -10.87 2.71 7.55
C GLY A 91 -11.99 2.92 8.60
N GLY A 92 -13.23 2.50 8.32
CA GLY A 92 -14.34 2.52 9.28
C GLY A 92 -14.36 1.30 10.21
N LYS A 93 -15.45 1.12 10.94
CA LYS A 93 -15.63 -0.03 11.85
C LYS A 93 -15.70 -1.36 11.12
N LYS A 94 -16.28 -1.37 9.91
CA LYS A 94 -16.47 -2.59 9.14
C LYS A 94 -15.18 -3.03 8.45
N LEU A 95 -14.74 -4.26 8.76
CA LEU A 95 -13.66 -4.92 8.06
C LEU A 95 -14.09 -5.23 6.61
N GLN A 96 -13.33 -4.79 5.62
CA GLN A 96 -13.60 -5.09 4.21
C GLN A 96 -12.81 -6.30 3.75
N VAL A 97 -13.45 -7.23 3.04
CA VAL A 97 -12.77 -8.42 2.52
C VAL A 97 -12.90 -8.46 1.00
N ILE A 98 -11.75 -8.41 0.35
CA ILE A 98 -11.58 -8.50 -1.10
C ILE A 98 -11.19 -9.95 -1.40
N ALA A 99 -11.98 -10.68 -2.21
CA ALA A 99 -11.66 -12.07 -2.51
C ALA A 99 -11.94 -12.43 -3.99
N GLY A 100 -11.19 -13.39 -4.52
CA GLY A 100 -11.33 -13.84 -5.89
C GLY A 100 -10.05 -14.45 -6.44
N PRO A 101 -10.00 -14.83 -7.73
CA PRO A 101 -8.87 -15.55 -8.29
C PRO A 101 -7.62 -14.68 -8.42
N CYS A 102 -6.44 -15.31 -8.47
CA CYS A 102 -5.21 -14.63 -8.82
C CYS A 102 -5.31 -13.98 -10.20
N SER A 103 -5.69 -14.77 -11.21
CA SER A 103 -5.92 -14.34 -12.58
C SER A 103 -7.33 -14.64 -13.04
N VAL A 104 -7.85 -13.76 -13.91
CA VAL A 104 -9.05 -14.03 -14.69
C VAL A 104 -8.67 -14.97 -15.83
N GLU A 105 -9.34 -16.12 -15.90
CA GLU A 105 -9.02 -17.20 -16.86
C GLU A 105 -10.15 -17.41 -17.87
N THR A 106 -11.37 -17.59 -17.37
CA THR A 106 -12.58 -17.66 -18.21
C THR A 106 -13.69 -16.83 -17.57
N GLN A 107 -14.74 -16.53 -18.38
CA GLN A 107 -15.94 -15.83 -17.88
C GLN A 107 -16.64 -16.64 -16.79
N GLU A 108 -16.75 -17.96 -17.02
CA GLU A 108 -17.40 -18.90 -16.11
C GLU A 108 -16.66 -18.95 -14.78
N GLN A 109 -15.33 -19.14 -14.80
CA GLN A 109 -14.49 -19.23 -13.62
C GLN A 109 -14.64 -17.98 -12.73
N VAL A 110 -14.45 -16.79 -13.29
CA VAL A 110 -14.50 -15.56 -12.47
C VAL A 110 -15.89 -15.28 -11.92
N THR A 111 -16.95 -15.63 -12.69
CA THR A 111 -18.35 -15.42 -12.27
C THR A 111 -18.75 -16.40 -11.17
N GLU A 112 -18.34 -17.67 -11.26
CA GLU A 112 -18.59 -18.69 -10.25
C GLU A 112 -17.89 -18.33 -8.93
N ILE A 113 -16.58 -18.05 -8.99
CA ILE A 113 -15.81 -17.64 -7.81
C ILE A 113 -16.42 -16.38 -7.19
N ALA A 114 -16.83 -15.38 -7.98
CA ALA A 114 -17.45 -14.16 -7.47
C ALA A 114 -18.75 -14.44 -6.70
N LYS A 115 -19.57 -15.40 -7.17
CA LYS A 115 -20.78 -15.84 -6.45
C LYS A 115 -20.43 -16.51 -5.12
N ASP A 116 -19.46 -17.41 -5.12
CA ASP A 116 -19.05 -18.16 -3.94
C ASP A 116 -18.46 -17.23 -2.87
N VAL A 117 -17.55 -16.33 -3.23
CA VAL A 117 -16.96 -15.40 -2.28
C VAL A 117 -17.99 -14.38 -1.74
N LYS A 118 -18.97 -13.96 -2.58
CA LYS A 118 -20.09 -13.14 -2.14
C LYS A 118 -20.93 -13.86 -1.09
N ALA A 119 -21.31 -15.11 -1.38
CA ALA A 119 -22.09 -15.92 -0.44
C ALA A 119 -21.38 -16.13 0.89
N ALA A 120 -20.04 -16.23 0.88
CA ALA A 120 -19.22 -16.31 2.08
C ALA A 120 -19.03 -14.96 2.82
N GLY A 121 -19.44 -13.83 2.22
CA GLY A 121 -19.40 -12.51 2.86
C GLY A 121 -18.29 -11.57 2.38
N ALA A 122 -17.59 -11.89 1.28
CA ALA A 122 -16.69 -10.93 0.66
C ALA A 122 -17.46 -9.66 0.21
N THR A 123 -16.84 -8.51 0.37
CA THR A 123 -17.44 -7.20 0.06
C THR A 123 -17.02 -6.65 -1.29
N LEU A 124 -15.89 -7.10 -1.83
CA LEU A 124 -15.39 -6.79 -3.17
C LEU A 124 -14.83 -8.06 -3.80
N MET A 125 -14.81 -8.11 -5.14
CA MET A 125 -14.09 -9.17 -5.85
C MET A 125 -12.77 -8.68 -6.40
N ARG A 126 -11.77 -9.57 -6.42
CA ARG A 126 -10.50 -9.36 -7.11
C ARG A 126 -10.35 -10.32 -8.29
N GLY A 127 -9.58 -9.90 -9.25
CA GLY A 127 -9.12 -10.76 -10.35
C GLY A 127 -8.07 -10.03 -11.17
N GLY A 128 -6.93 -10.66 -11.45
CA GLY A 128 -5.90 -10.05 -12.29
C GLY A 128 -6.23 -10.21 -13.77
N ALA A 129 -6.62 -9.12 -14.44
CA ALA A 129 -6.78 -9.08 -15.90
C ALA A 129 -5.42 -8.99 -16.61
N PHE A 130 -4.48 -8.27 -16.01
CA PHE A 130 -3.09 -8.12 -16.42
C PHE A 130 -2.18 -8.77 -15.37
N LYS A 131 -1.08 -9.40 -15.79
CA LYS A 131 -0.18 -10.12 -14.88
C LYS A 131 1.27 -9.68 -15.07
N PRO A 132 1.90 -9.03 -14.06
CA PRO A 132 3.32 -8.75 -14.07
C PRO A 132 4.11 -10.04 -13.82
N ARG A 133 4.76 -10.57 -14.83
CA ARG A 133 5.50 -11.83 -14.73
C ARG A 133 7.00 -11.59 -14.87
N THR A 134 7.79 -12.29 -14.05
CA THR A 134 9.25 -12.26 -14.16
C THR A 134 9.71 -12.92 -15.46
N SER A 135 9.01 -13.98 -15.91
CA SER A 135 9.29 -14.64 -17.18
C SER A 135 8.34 -14.12 -18.27
N PRO A 136 8.83 -13.72 -19.44
CA PRO A 136 7.98 -13.30 -20.57
C PRO A 136 7.19 -14.47 -21.18
N TYR A 137 7.58 -15.70 -20.89
CA TYR A 137 6.89 -16.91 -21.37
C TYR A 137 5.72 -17.35 -20.47
N SER A 138 5.58 -16.77 -19.28
CA SER A 138 4.45 -17.05 -18.41
C SER A 138 3.19 -16.36 -18.89
N PHE A 139 2.02 -16.86 -18.45
CA PHE A 139 0.73 -16.24 -18.75
C PHE A 139 0.70 -14.77 -18.33
N GLN A 140 0.43 -13.88 -19.29
CA GLN A 140 0.48 -12.41 -19.11
C GLN A 140 -0.88 -11.79 -18.73
N GLY A 141 -1.91 -12.61 -18.51
CA GLY A 141 -3.29 -12.17 -18.32
C GLY A 141 -4.07 -12.07 -19.63
N LEU A 142 -5.39 -12.03 -19.52
CA LEU A 142 -6.31 -11.85 -20.66
C LEU A 142 -6.43 -10.40 -21.12
N LYS A 143 -5.78 -9.48 -20.40
CA LYS A 143 -5.76 -8.04 -20.69
C LYS A 143 -7.18 -7.45 -20.72
N GLU A 144 -7.53 -6.72 -21.77
CA GLU A 144 -8.84 -6.06 -21.91
C GLU A 144 -10.01 -7.07 -21.82
N LYS A 145 -9.86 -8.25 -22.45
CA LYS A 145 -10.86 -9.32 -22.33
C LYS A 145 -11.08 -9.74 -20.87
N GLY A 146 -10.03 -9.73 -20.07
CA GLY A 146 -10.14 -9.99 -18.63
C GLY A 146 -10.91 -8.89 -17.86
N LEU A 147 -10.81 -7.64 -18.28
CA LEU A 147 -11.64 -6.54 -17.74
C LEU A 147 -13.11 -6.75 -18.10
N ASP A 148 -13.40 -7.12 -19.36
CA ASP A 148 -14.78 -7.41 -19.78
C ASP A 148 -15.38 -8.56 -18.96
N PHE A 149 -14.61 -9.60 -18.66
CA PHE A 149 -15.07 -10.70 -17.81
C PHE A 149 -15.33 -10.25 -16.36
N LEU A 150 -14.51 -9.35 -15.82
CA LEU A 150 -14.75 -8.77 -14.50
C LEU A 150 -16.01 -7.90 -14.47
N THR A 151 -16.25 -7.06 -15.48
CA THR A 151 -17.45 -6.23 -15.56
C THR A 151 -18.73 -7.08 -15.67
N ASN A 152 -18.69 -8.18 -16.42
CA ASN A 152 -19.80 -9.13 -16.48
C ASN A 152 -20.02 -9.83 -15.12
N ALA A 153 -18.96 -10.24 -14.43
CA ALA A 153 -19.06 -10.83 -13.10
C ALA A 153 -19.61 -9.81 -12.06
N ARG A 154 -19.23 -8.52 -12.15
CA ARG A 154 -19.84 -7.45 -11.37
C ARG A 154 -21.33 -7.32 -11.64
N ALA A 155 -21.75 -7.32 -12.91
CA ALA A 155 -23.16 -7.26 -13.27
C ALA A 155 -23.96 -8.44 -12.71
N ALA A 156 -23.38 -9.65 -12.70
CA ALA A 156 -24.01 -10.85 -12.16
C ALA A 156 -24.06 -10.91 -10.63
N THR A 157 -23.12 -10.26 -9.92
CA THR A 157 -22.97 -10.41 -8.47
C THR A 157 -23.22 -9.14 -7.68
N GLY A 158 -23.01 -7.97 -8.28
CA GLY A 158 -23.02 -6.67 -7.60
C GLY A 158 -21.76 -6.44 -6.73
N LEU A 159 -20.71 -7.28 -6.84
CA LEU A 159 -19.44 -7.04 -6.15
C LEU A 159 -18.60 -6.03 -6.91
N PRO A 160 -18.11 -4.94 -6.24
CA PRO A 160 -17.16 -4.03 -6.85
C PRO A 160 -15.85 -4.71 -7.24
N ILE A 161 -15.25 -4.22 -8.32
CA ILE A 161 -14.05 -4.82 -8.95
C ILE A 161 -12.77 -4.23 -8.37
N VAL A 162 -11.83 -5.12 -8.01
CA VAL A 162 -10.43 -4.78 -7.71
C VAL A 162 -9.52 -5.49 -8.69
N THR A 163 -8.76 -4.75 -9.49
CA THR A 163 -7.80 -5.33 -10.43
C THR A 163 -6.56 -4.47 -10.59
N GLU A 164 -5.44 -5.11 -10.98
CA GLU A 164 -4.12 -4.46 -11.06
C GLU A 164 -3.92 -3.75 -12.39
N ILE A 165 -3.55 -2.47 -12.31
CA ILE A 165 -3.09 -1.68 -13.46
C ILE A 165 -1.58 -1.85 -13.66
N MET A 166 -1.15 -1.94 -14.92
CA MET A 166 0.25 -2.16 -15.28
C MET A 166 0.91 -0.94 -15.93
N SER A 167 0.13 -0.06 -16.56
CA SER A 167 0.67 1.02 -17.38
C SER A 167 -0.19 2.28 -17.29
N PRO A 168 0.42 3.47 -17.32
CA PRO A 168 -0.31 4.75 -17.41
C PRO A 168 -1.30 4.83 -18.58
N TYR A 169 -0.99 4.17 -19.69
CA TYR A 169 -1.87 4.15 -20.89
C TYR A 169 -3.24 3.52 -20.66
N MET A 170 -3.41 2.76 -19.57
CA MET A 170 -4.66 2.09 -19.23
C MET A 170 -5.52 2.86 -18.24
N VAL A 171 -5.08 4.03 -17.77
CA VAL A 171 -5.75 4.76 -16.69
C VAL A 171 -7.19 5.11 -17.05
N GLU A 172 -7.45 5.63 -18.25
CA GLU A 172 -8.81 5.99 -18.69
C GLU A 172 -9.75 4.77 -18.63
N ARG A 173 -9.34 3.63 -19.20
CA ARG A 173 -10.12 2.39 -19.18
C ARG A 173 -10.37 1.89 -17.76
N PHE A 174 -9.37 1.97 -16.89
CA PHE A 174 -9.51 1.55 -15.49
C PHE A 174 -10.42 2.49 -14.69
N VAL A 175 -10.41 3.77 -14.99
CA VAL A 175 -11.34 4.75 -14.38
C VAL A 175 -12.79 4.43 -14.73
N GLU A 176 -13.08 3.95 -15.92
CA GLU A 176 -14.42 3.55 -16.34
C GLU A 176 -14.87 2.24 -15.71
N ASP A 177 -14.04 1.21 -15.78
CA ASP A 177 -14.46 -0.17 -15.51
C ASP A 177 -14.19 -0.65 -14.08
N VAL A 178 -13.24 -0.07 -13.36
CA VAL A 178 -12.73 -0.58 -12.09
C VAL A 178 -13.16 0.29 -10.91
N ASP A 179 -13.55 -0.33 -9.80
CA ASP A 179 -14.03 0.38 -8.62
C ASP A 179 -12.88 0.72 -7.65
N LEU A 180 -11.87 -0.16 -7.56
CA LEU A 180 -10.65 0.03 -6.78
C LEU A 180 -9.45 -0.40 -7.62
N ILE A 181 -8.62 0.55 -8.03
CA ILE A 181 -7.45 0.29 -8.89
C ILE A 181 -6.29 -0.18 -8.02
N GLN A 182 -5.81 -1.40 -8.26
CA GLN A 182 -4.64 -1.92 -7.55
C GLN A 182 -3.35 -1.51 -8.26
N VAL A 183 -2.43 -0.91 -7.51
CA VAL A 183 -1.02 -0.76 -7.90
C VAL A 183 -0.23 -1.91 -7.27
N GLY A 184 0.32 -2.78 -8.10
CA GLY A 184 1.09 -3.94 -7.65
C GLY A 184 2.42 -3.56 -7.00
N ALA A 185 2.95 -4.45 -6.18
CA ALA A 185 4.20 -4.22 -5.44
C ALA A 185 5.40 -3.86 -6.33
N ARG A 186 5.44 -4.37 -7.56
CA ARG A 186 6.49 -4.05 -8.56
C ARG A 186 6.36 -2.64 -9.14
N ASN A 187 5.16 -2.06 -9.07
CA ASN A 187 4.84 -0.72 -9.57
C ASN A 187 4.74 0.34 -8.45
N MET A 188 5.06 0.00 -7.20
CA MET A 188 5.06 0.96 -6.10
C MET A 188 5.98 2.18 -6.37
N GLN A 189 7.06 1.96 -7.11
CA GLN A 189 8.02 3.00 -7.49
C GLN A 189 7.87 3.47 -8.96
N ASN A 190 6.80 3.09 -9.64
CA ASN A 190 6.48 3.61 -10.96
C ASN A 190 5.79 4.98 -10.79
N PHE A 191 6.60 6.00 -10.51
CA PHE A 191 6.12 7.33 -10.15
C PHE A 191 5.28 7.99 -11.25
N ASP A 192 5.55 7.69 -12.52
CA ASP A 192 4.72 8.19 -13.62
C ASP A 192 3.30 7.59 -13.56
N LEU A 193 3.18 6.28 -13.27
CA LEU A 193 1.88 5.66 -13.04
C LEU A 193 1.18 6.25 -11.81
N LEU A 194 1.91 6.45 -10.70
CA LEU A 194 1.35 7.01 -9.48
C LEU A 194 0.81 8.43 -9.69
N LYS A 195 1.53 9.28 -10.42
CA LYS A 195 1.08 10.63 -10.77
C LYS A 195 -0.18 10.61 -11.65
N GLU A 196 -0.23 9.75 -12.67
CA GLU A 196 -1.43 9.66 -13.52
C GLU A 196 -2.66 9.18 -12.72
N LEU A 197 -2.49 8.21 -11.83
CA LEU A 197 -3.55 7.79 -10.90
C LEU A 197 -3.94 8.89 -9.91
N GLY A 198 -2.98 9.71 -9.50
CA GLY A 198 -3.18 10.87 -8.64
C GLY A 198 -4.07 11.96 -9.25
N LYS A 199 -4.13 12.07 -10.58
CA LYS A 199 -5.01 13.00 -11.30
C LYS A 199 -6.47 12.52 -11.39
N THR A 200 -6.74 11.29 -10.95
CA THR A 200 -8.08 10.70 -10.95
C THR A 200 -8.71 10.82 -9.56
N ASN A 201 -10.03 10.55 -9.46
CA ASN A 201 -10.73 10.44 -8.17
C ASN A 201 -10.98 8.97 -7.77
N LYS A 202 -10.40 8.00 -8.49
CA LYS A 202 -10.61 6.57 -8.20
C LYS A 202 -9.83 6.16 -6.96
N PRO A 203 -10.42 5.35 -6.08
CA PRO A 203 -9.70 4.74 -4.99
C PRO A 203 -8.57 3.85 -5.48
N ILE A 204 -7.40 3.94 -4.83
CA ILE A 204 -6.17 3.23 -5.20
C ILE A 204 -5.77 2.30 -4.06
N LEU A 205 -5.60 1.01 -4.35
CA LEU A 205 -4.99 0.03 -3.45
C LEU A 205 -3.49 -0.06 -3.75
N LEU A 206 -2.66 0.57 -2.93
CA LEU A 206 -1.22 0.65 -3.12
C LEU A 206 -0.51 -0.47 -2.36
N LYS A 207 -0.03 -1.49 -3.07
CA LYS A 207 0.74 -2.60 -2.48
C LYS A 207 2.16 -2.18 -2.15
N ARG A 208 2.62 -2.54 -0.96
CA ARG A 208 4.00 -2.34 -0.51
C ARG A 208 4.98 -3.09 -1.40
N GLY A 209 6.05 -2.43 -1.80
CA GLY A 209 7.15 -3.04 -2.55
C GLY A 209 7.85 -4.15 -1.76
N LEU A 210 8.41 -5.13 -2.47
CA LEU A 210 8.97 -6.35 -1.88
C LEU A 210 10.12 -6.10 -0.88
N ALA A 211 10.84 -5.00 -1.01
CA ALA A 211 11.94 -4.59 -0.14
C ALA A 211 11.78 -3.13 0.33
N ALA A 212 10.55 -2.59 0.25
CA ALA A 212 10.28 -1.21 0.60
C ALA A 212 10.14 -1.02 2.12
N THR A 213 10.78 0.03 2.63
CA THR A 213 10.55 0.51 3.99
C THR A 213 9.14 1.09 4.13
N ILE A 214 8.69 1.30 5.36
CA ILE A 214 7.40 1.99 5.61
C ILE A 214 7.45 3.42 5.08
N GLU A 215 8.58 4.12 5.23
CA GLU A 215 8.77 5.48 4.70
C GLU A 215 8.62 5.52 3.17
N GLU A 216 9.30 4.63 2.44
CA GLU A 216 9.19 4.54 0.98
C GLU A 216 7.76 4.25 0.53
N TRP A 217 7.05 3.40 1.26
CA TRP A 217 5.66 3.08 0.97
C TRP A 217 4.72 4.28 1.19
N LEU A 218 4.91 5.02 2.28
CA LEU A 218 4.15 6.26 2.54
C LEU A 218 4.53 7.38 1.56
N MET A 219 5.80 7.47 1.13
CA MET A 219 6.20 8.38 0.06
C MET A 219 5.57 8.03 -1.29
N ALA A 220 5.37 6.75 -1.59
CA ALA A 220 4.65 6.35 -2.80
C ALA A 220 3.15 6.75 -2.73
N ALA A 221 2.52 6.65 -1.55
CA ALA A 221 1.18 7.20 -1.33
C ALA A 221 1.15 8.73 -1.51
N GLU A 222 2.17 9.43 -0.98
CA GLU A 222 2.32 10.88 -1.13
C GLU A 222 2.37 11.31 -2.60
N TYR A 223 3.02 10.53 -3.49
CA TYR A 223 3.03 10.81 -4.93
C TYR A 223 1.62 10.84 -5.53
N ILE A 224 0.76 9.90 -5.15
CA ILE A 224 -0.65 9.88 -5.61
C ILE A 224 -1.40 11.07 -5.02
N MET A 225 -1.26 11.31 -3.72
CA MET A 225 -2.00 12.35 -3.00
C MET A 225 -1.55 13.76 -3.42
N SER A 226 -0.30 13.96 -3.78
CA SER A 226 0.22 15.27 -4.21
C SER A 226 -0.40 15.76 -5.53
N GLU A 227 -0.86 14.85 -6.38
CA GLU A 227 -1.58 15.18 -7.63
C GLU A 227 -3.09 15.43 -7.40
N GLY A 228 -3.61 15.20 -6.17
CA GLY A 228 -4.98 15.53 -5.78
C GLY A 228 -5.87 14.36 -5.37
N ASN A 229 -5.45 13.11 -5.58
CA ASN A 229 -6.22 11.94 -5.19
C ASN A 229 -5.88 11.48 -3.77
N GLU A 230 -6.76 11.77 -2.83
CA GLU A 230 -6.59 11.38 -1.42
C GLU A 230 -7.19 9.99 -1.10
N ASN A 231 -7.79 9.31 -2.08
CA ASN A 231 -8.45 8.02 -1.91
C ASN A 231 -7.43 6.86 -2.01
N VAL A 232 -6.47 6.83 -1.10
CA VAL A 232 -5.41 5.81 -1.08
C VAL A 232 -5.63 4.82 0.06
N ILE A 233 -5.60 3.54 -0.26
CA ILE A 233 -5.64 2.40 0.67
C ILE A 233 -4.30 1.69 0.57
N LEU A 234 -3.61 1.51 1.67
CA LEU A 234 -2.34 0.81 1.74
C LEU A 234 -2.56 -0.70 1.80
N CYS A 235 -1.68 -1.50 1.19
CA CYS A 235 -1.76 -2.96 1.25
C CYS A 235 -0.42 -3.60 1.60
N GLU A 236 -0.31 -4.11 2.83
CA GLU A 236 0.81 -4.97 3.24
C GLU A 236 0.65 -6.35 2.58
N ARG A 237 1.74 -6.89 2.01
CA ARG A 237 1.72 -8.15 1.24
C ARG A 237 2.95 -9.03 1.45
N GLY A 238 3.70 -8.77 2.50
CA GLY A 238 4.95 -9.41 2.80
C GLY A 238 6.16 -8.72 2.14
N ILE A 239 7.27 -8.81 2.83
CA ILE A 239 8.56 -8.28 2.40
C ILE A 239 9.57 -9.40 2.24
N ARG A 240 10.58 -9.22 1.40
CA ARG A 240 11.72 -10.12 1.30
C ARG A 240 12.61 -9.95 2.52
N THR A 241 12.91 -11.07 3.16
CA THR A 241 13.85 -11.17 4.27
C THR A 241 14.89 -12.24 3.97
N PHE A 242 15.72 -12.57 4.93
CA PHE A 242 16.65 -13.72 4.83
C PHE A 242 15.92 -15.07 4.87
N GLU A 243 14.67 -15.11 5.34
CA GLU A 243 13.86 -16.34 5.42
C GLU A 243 13.35 -16.73 4.03
N THR A 244 13.47 -18.01 3.70
CA THR A 244 13.11 -18.55 2.38
C THR A 244 12.01 -19.61 2.40
N TYR A 245 11.53 -20.00 3.59
CA TYR A 245 10.46 -20.99 3.71
C TYR A 245 9.13 -20.47 3.15
N THR A 246 8.80 -19.21 3.41
CA THR A 246 7.67 -18.52 2.81
C THR A 246 8.11 -17.68 1.60
N ARG A 247 7.20 -17.42 0.69
CA ARG A 247 7.45 -16.56 -0.48
C ARG A 247 7.94 -15.17 -0.07
N ASN A 248 7.33 -14.60 0.98
CA ASN A 248 7.74 -13.37 1.66
C ASN A 248 7.34 -13.48 3.14
N THR A 249 7.97 -12.68 3.98
CA THR A 249 7.61 -12.55 5.39
C THR A 249 6.49 -11.51 5.55
N LEU A 250 5.33 -11.89 6.08
CA LEU A 250 4.26 -10.93 6.38
C LEU A 250 4.69 -10.04 7.55
N ASP A 251 4.82 -8.75 7.30
CA ASP A 251 5.16 -7.76 8.32
C ASP A 251 3.90 -7.25 9.02
N VAL A 252 3.42 -8.03 9.99
CA VAL A 252 2.24 -7.63 10.78
C VAL A 252 2.50 -6.39 11.63
N SER A 253 3.76 -6.11 11.98
CA SER A 253 4.16 -4.93 12.74
C SER A 253 4.04 -3.63 11.94
N ALA A 254 4.06 -3.72 10.60
CA ALA A 254 3.83 -2.56 9.74
C ALA A 254 2.44 -1.95 9.93
N ILE A 255 1.41 -2.74 10.29
CA ILE A 255 0.04 -2.26 10.42
C ILE A 255 -0.08 -1.22 11.55
N PRO A 256 0.25 -1.51 12.82
CA PRO A 256 0.20 -0.50 13.87
C PRO A 256 1.23 0.63 13.66
N ALA A 257 2.39 0.37 13.06
CA ALA A 257 3.37 1.40 12.73
C ALA A 257 2.82 2.42 11.72
N VAL A 258 2.23 1.93 10.62
CA VAL A 258 1.59 2.80 9.62
C VAL A 258 0.43 3.57 10.24
N LYS A 259 -0.43 2.95 11.04
CA LYS A 259 -1.53 3.64 11.71
C LYS A 259 -1.09 4.74 12.68
N ARG A 260 0.12 4.64 13.22
CA ARG A 260 0.73 5.70 14.02
C ARG A 260 1.25 6.87 13.18
N LEU A 261 1.83 6.57 12.02
CA LEU A 261 2.47 7.54 11.13
C LEU A 261 1.49 8.20 10.14
N SER A 262 0.45 7.46 9.74
CA SER A 262 -0.48 7.85 8.69
C SER A 262 -1.94 7.64 9.13
N HIS A 263 -2.84 8.34 8.47
CA HIS A 263 -4.29 8.22 8.62
C HIS A 263 -4.92 7.26 7.60
N LEU A 264 -4.14 6.76 6.65
CA LEU A 264 -4.63 5.92 5.56
C LEU A 264 -5.02 4.52 6.05
N PRO A 265 -6.11 3.92 5.52
CA PRO A 265 -6.50 2.57 5.85
C PRO A 265 -5.50 1.54 5.32
N VAL A 266 -5.35 0.42 6.06
CA VAL A 266 -4.39 -0.65 5.74
C VAL A 266 -5.13 -1.97 5.50
N VAL A 267 -4.96 -2.53 4.31
CA VAL A 267 -5.39 -3.87 3.90
C VAL A 267 -4.20 -4.82 3.96
N VAL A 268 -4.43 -6.09 4.22
CA VAL A 268 -3.38 -7.12 4.27
C VAL A 268 -3.65 -8.23 3.26
N ASP A 269 -2.60 -8.65 2.57
CA ASP A 269 -2.60 -9.74 1.58
C ASP A 269 -1.81 -10.95 2.10
N PRO A 270 -2.42 -11.86 2.84
CA PRO A 270 -1.76 -13.04 3.37
C PRO A 270 -1.41 -14.05 2.26
N SER A 271 -2.14 -14.07 1.15
CA SER A 271 -1.92 -15.00 0.04
C SER A 271 -0.57 -14.76 -0.62
N HIS A 272 -0.27 -13.51 -0.99
CA HIS A 272 1.01 -13.16 -1.62
C HIS A 272 2.16 -13.08 -0.61
N ALA A 273 1.87 -12.91 0.67
CA ALA A 273 2.89 -12.98 1.71
C ALA A 273 3.42 -14.42 1.85
N ALA A 274 2.55 -15.36 2.17
CA ALA A 274 2.95 -16.75 2.45
C ALA A 274 3.33 -17.52 1.18
N GLY A 275 2.56 -17.38 0.10
CA GLY A 275 2.71 -18.21 -1.09
C GLY A 275 2.18 -19.64 -0.93
N MET A 276 1.52 -19.94 0.18
CA MET A 276 0.99 -21.27 0.57
C MET A 276 -0.41 -21.14 1.16
N TRP A 277 -1.39 -21.86 0.59
CA TRP A 277 -2.80 -21.75 0.98
C TRP A 277 -3.07 -22.00 2.49
N TRP A 278 -2.38 -22.97 3.09
CA TRP A 278 -2.61 -23.35 4.50
C TRP A 278 -2.13 -22.28 5.49
N MET A 279 -1.26 -21.36 5.09
CA MET A 279 -0.83 -20.23 5.91
C MET A 279 -1.75 -19.00 5.80
N VAL A 280 -2.62 -18.94 4.79
CA VAL A 280 -3.51 -17.78 4.57
C VAL A 280 -4.44 -17.57 5.78
N GLU A 281 -5.02 -18.63 6.31
CA GLU A 281 -5.93 -18.56 7.47
C GLU A 281 -5.24 -17.97 8.72
N PRO A 282 -4.14 -18.54 9.25
CA PRO A 282 -3.49 -17.98 10.44
C PRO A 282 -2.97 -16.55 10.23
N LEU A 283 -2.45 -16.22 9.05
CA LEU A 283 -1.97 -14.87 8.75
C LEU A 283 -3.11 -13.85 8.59
N ALA A 284 -4.24 -14.24 8.01
CA ALA A 284 -5.44 -13.41 7.95
C ALA A 284 -5.96 -13.08 9.36
N LYS A 285 -6.01 -14.08 10.24
CA LYS A 285 -6.40 -13.90 11.64
C LYS A 285 -5.46 -12.96 12.39
N ALA A 286 -4.15 -13.11 12.21
CA ALA A 286 -3.14 -12.22 12.78
C ALA A 286 -3.31 -10.78 12.27
N ALA A 287 -3.53 -10.59 10.96
CA ALA A 287 -3.74 -9.27 10.37
C ALA A 287 -4.95 -8.53 10.96
N VAL A 288 -6.07 -9.24 11.16
CA VAL A 288 -7.26 -8.64 11.81
C VAL A 288 -6.97 -8.32 13.26
N ALA A 289 -6.30 -9.22 13.99
CA ALA A 289 -5.97 -9.05 15.40
C ALA A 289 -5.08 -7.81 15.67
N VAL A 290 -4.18 -7.44 14.74
CA VAL A 290 -3.33 -6.24 14.86
C VAL A 290 -3.99 -4.98 14.32
N GLY A 291 -5.24 -5.04 13.85
CA GLY A 291 -6.04 -3.87 13.49
C GLY A 291 -6.09 -3.52 12.00
N ALA A 292 -5.87 -4.45 11.09
CA ALA A 292 -6.07 -4.21 9.66
C ALA A 292 -7.50 -3.73 9.35
N ASP A 293 -7.65 -2.85 8.34
CA ASP A 293 -8.95 -2.34 7.89
C ASP A 293 -9.61 -3.24 6.85
N GLY A 294 -8.85 -4.18 6.30
CA GLY A 294 -9.36 -5.16 5.35
C GLY A 294 -8.36 -6.25 5.03
N LEU A 295 -8.83 -7.23 4.29
CA LEU A 295 -8.04 -8.34 3.76
C LEU A 295 -8.22 -8.43 2.24
N ILE A 296 -7.18 -8.89 1.54
CA ILE A 296 -7.29 -9.31 0.13
C ILE A 296 -6.77 -10.74 0.02
N ILE A 297 -7.63 -11.66 -0.43
CA ILE A 297 -7.39 -13.10 -0.38
C ILE A 297 -7.61 -13.73 -1.75
N GLU A 298 -6.71 -14.61 -2.16
CA GLU A 298 -6.88 -15.41 -3.36
C GLU A 298 -7.76 -16.62 -3.11
N VAL A 299 -8.81 -16.74 -3.93
CA VAL A 299 -9.76 -17.86 -3.92
C VAL A 299 -9.90 -18.41 -5.32
N HIS A 300 -9.83 -19.72 -5.46
CA HIS A 300 -9.99 -20.43 -6.72
C HIS A 300 -10.81 -21.71 -6.54
N ASN A 301 -11.76 -21.98 -7.44
CA ASN A 301 -12.60 -23.18 -7.37
C ASN A 301 -11.80 -24.47 -7.64
N ASP A 302 -10.77 -24.40 -8.49
CA ASP A 302 -9.83 -25.49 -8.76
C ASP A 302 -8.37 -24.99 -8.74
N PRO A 303 -7.73 -24.85 -7.56
CA PRO A 303 -6.37 -24.31 -7.45
C PRO A 303 -5.30 -25.13 -8.19
N GLU A 304 -5.56 -26.42 -8.41
CA GLU A 304 -4.60 -27.32 -9.10
C GLU A 304 -4.56 -27.04 -10.62
N ALA A 305 -5.69 -26.60 -11.20
CA ALA A 305 -5.80 -26.19 -12.60
C ALA A 305 -5.56 -24.69 -12.83
N ALA A 306 -5.32 -23.89 -11.79
CA ALA A 306 -5.14 -22.45 -11.91
C ALA A 306 -3.96 -22.07 -12.81
N TRP A 307 -4.16 -21.12 -13.71
CA TRP A 307 -3.11 -20.62 -14.61
C TRP A 307 -2.05 -19.76 -13.87
N CYS A 308 -2.36 -19.33 -12.65
CA CYS A 308 -1.48 -18.49 -11.84
C CYS A 308 -1.71 -18.70 -10.35
N ASP A 309 -0.62 -18.88 -9.61
CA ASP A 309 -0.53 -18.84 -8.15
C ASP A 309 -1.54 -19.76 -7.40
N GLY A 310 -1.89 -20.92 -7.97
CA GLY A 310 -2.83 -21.88 -7.35
C GLY A 310 -2.39 -22.35 -5.95
N ALA A 311 -1.07 -22.50 -5.73
CA ALA A 311 -0.52 -22.96 -4.45
C ALA A 311 -0.88 -22.08 -3.24
N GLN A 312 -1.22 -20.81 -3.46
CA GLN A 312 -1.59 -19.85 -2.40
C GLN A 312 -3.08 -19.53 -2.36
N SER A 313 -3.88 -20.12 -3.26
CA SER A 313 -5.33 -19.87 -3.36
C SER A 313 -6.11 -20.79 -2.43
N LEU A 314 -7.08 -20.21 -1.71
CA LEU A 314 -8.06 -20.99 -0.94
C LEU A 314 -9.13 -21.56 -1.87
N LYS A 315 -9.65 -22.75 -1.52
CA LYS A 315 -10.93 -23.23 -2.08
C LYS A 315 -12.09 -22.44 -1.43
N PRO A 316 -13.25 -22.28 -2.13
CA PRO A 316 -14.39 -21.51 -1.62
C PRO A 316 -14.90 -21.94 -0.24
N ASP A 317 -14.93 -23.23 0.04
CA ASP A 317 -15.34 -23.79 1.34
C ASP A 317 -14.40 -23.36 2.48
N ARG A 318 -13.09 -23.37 2.23
CA ARG A 318 -12.08 -22.88 3.18
C ARG A 318 -12.18 -21.38 3.42
N PHE A 319 -12.44 -20.62 2.35
CA PHE A 319 -12.67 -19.19 2.47
C PHE A 319 -13.92 -18.89 3.30
N ALA A 320 -15.02 -19.61 3.07
CA ALA A 320 -16.24 -19.45 3.86
C ALA A 320 -16.03 -19.77 5.35
N LYS A 321 -15.27 -20.82 5.67
CA LYS A 321 -14.88 -21.15 7.04
C LYS A 321 -14.06 -20.02 7.66
N LEU A 322 -13.04 -19.52 6.94
CA LEU A 322 -12.21 -18.39 7.39
C LEU A 322 -13.05 -17.16 7.72
N MET A 323 -14.01 -16.80 6.86
CA MET A 323 -14.92 -15.67 7.10
C MET A 323 -15.73 -15.84 8.39
N GLY A 324 -16.15 -17.08 8.71
CA GLY A 324 -16.78 -17.40 10.00
C GLY A 324 -15.87 -17.14 11.20
N ASP A 325 -14.64 -17.62 11.12
CA ASP A 325 -13.64 -17.47 12.21
C ASP A 325 -13.25 -16.00 12.43
N LEU A 326 -13.13 -15.21 11.35
CA LEU A 326 -12.75 -13.80 11.42
C LEU A 326 -13.76 -12.92 12.15
N ARG A 327 -15.06 -13.28 12.16
CA ARG A 327 -16.09 -12.52 12.89
C ARG A 327 -15.79 -12.43 14.37
N GLY A 328 -15.35 -13.54 14.99
CA GLY A 328 -14.97 -13.56 16.41
C GLY A 328 -13.80 -12.63 16.71
N ILE A 329 -12.76 -12.66 15.87
CA ILE A 329 -11.56 -11.82 16.05
C ILE A 329 -11.89 -10.35 15.79
N ALA A 330 -12.67 -10.05 14.74
CA ALA A 330 -13.10 -8.69 14.42
C ALA A 330 -13.83 -8.04 15.62
N ASN A 331 -14.75 -8.76 16.26
CA ASN A 331 -15.45 -8.29 17.45
C ASN A 331 -14.51 -7.97 18.61
N ILE A 332 -13.49 -8.81 18.85
CA ILE A 332 -12.50 -8.60 19.92
C ILE A 332 -11.74 -7.28 19.72
N VAL A 333 -11.40 -6.93 18.47
CA VAL A 333 -10.68 -5.69 18.14
C VAL A 333 -11.61 -4.51 17.83
N GLY A 334 -12.90 -4.61 18.13
CA GLY A 334 -13.89 -3.53 17.97
C GLY A 334 -14.31 -3.27 16.53
N ARG A 335 -14.16 -4.27 15.65
CA ARG A 335 -14.58 -4.22 14.24
C ARG A 335 -15.79 -5.13 13.98
N GLU A 336 -16.49 -4.83 12.88
CA GLU A 336 -17.63 -5.59 12.37
C GLU A 336 -17.23 -6.32 11.08
N LEU A 337 -17.77 -7.52 10.86
CA LEU A 337 -17.58 -8.29 9.62
C LEU A 337 -18.91 -8.90 9.16
#